data_61f65816ceaa797f65067d4bd70909cb
#
_entry.id   61f65816ceaa797f65067d4bd70909cb
#
_cell.length_a   1.000
_cell.length_b   1.000
_cell.length_c   1.000
_cell.angle_alpha   90.00
_cell.angle_beta   90.00
_cell.angle_gamma   90.00
#
_symmetry.space_group_name_H-M   'P 1'
#
loop_
_entity.id
_entity.type
_entity.pdbx_description
1 polymer ?
#
loop_
_entity_poly.entity_id
_entity_poly.type
_entity_poly.pdbx_seq_one_letter_code
_entity_poly.pdbx_strand_id
1 'polypeptide(L)'
;MQVKKTLLRRALEYKPILKSEKLNVWYGRVHALKDVDVIIPSKRITAIMGPSGCGKSTLLKAFNRLLEVEGARVEGKVYFHDVDIYSDSADPYTIRRKIGMVFQKPIPLPMSIYDNVAYGLRVNGVKDKRLLDEVVRENLEKVGLWDEVKDRLRDSAFNLSGGQQQRLCIARALAVEPEVILLDEPTSSLDPASTKRIEELLKRLSGDYTIVIVTHNVHQAMRLAEYVVFIFEGRIVEQGDAEEIFKNPRSILTKAYIKGDFS
;
A
#
# COMPACT_ATOMS: atom_id res chain seq x y z
N MET A 1 -19.05 -24.59 2.59
CA MET A 1 -18.02 -25.20 3.48
C MET A 1 -16.75 -25.61 2.72
N GLN A 2 -16.85 -26.12 1.50
CA GLN A 2 -15.70 -26.56 0.67
C GLN A 2 -14.84 -25.40 0.17
N VAL A 3 -15.43 -24.25 -0.19
CA VAL A 3 -14.73 -23.04 -0.64
C VAL A 3 -13.84 -22.46 0.47
N LYS A 4 -14.31 -22.43 1.73
CA LYS A 4 -13.50 -22.00 2.89
C LYS A 4 -12.28 -22.92 3.12
N LYS A 5 -12.41 -24.24 2.91
CA LYS A 5 -11.29 -25.18 3.05
C LYS A 5 -10.24 -25.03 1.94
N THR A 6 -10.66 -24.69 0.73
CA THR A 6 -9.73 -24.48 -0.40
C THR A 6 -8.97 -23.16 -0.26
N LEU A 7 -9.62 -22.09 0.20
CA LEU A 7 -8.97 -20.81 0.52
C LEU A 7 -7.95 -20.97 1.67
N LEU A 8 -8.31 -21.73 2.71
CA LEU A 8 -7.38 -22.03 3.82
C LEU A 8 -6.19 -22.91 3.41
N ARG A 9 -6.38 -23.89 2.50
CA ARG A 9 -5.27 -24.74 2.02
C ARG A 9 -4.25 -23.96 1.20
N ARG A 10 -4.68 -23.01 0.34
CA ARG A 10 -3.78 -22.14 -0.44
C ARG A 10 -3.19 -20.99 0.39
N ALA A 11 -3.88 -20.54 1.45
CA ALA A 11 -3.27 -19.61 2.43
C ALA A 11 -2.04 -20.21 3.13
N LEU A 12 -1.92 -21.54 3.16
CA LEU A 12 -0.73 -22.24 3.67
C LEU A 12 0.46 -22.20 2.69
N GLU A 13 0.24 -21.93 1.40
CA GLU A 13 1.32 -21.74 0.41
C GLU A 13 1.95 -20.33 0.50
N TYR A 14 1.21 -19.36 1.01
CA TYR A 14 1.68 -17.98 1.19
C TYR A 14 1.81 -17.68 2.67
N LYS A 15 3.01 -17.34 3.13
CA LYS A 15 3.19 -16.80 4.48
C LYS A 15 2.60 -15.39 4.51
N PRO A 16 1.40 -15.16 5.09
CA PRO A 16 0.80 -13.84 5.11
C PRO A 16 1.56 -12.94 6.08
N ILE A 17 1.81 -11.69 5.69
CA ILE A 17 2.36 -10.66 6.59
C ILE A 17 1.25 -9.82 7.21
N LEU A 18 0.16 -9.61 6.45
CA LEU A 18 -1.05 -8.95 6.92
C LEU A 18 -2.25 -9.86 6.70
N LYS A 19 -3.18 -9.83 7.64
CA LYS A 19 -4.42 -10.61 7.58
C LYS A 19 -5.52 -9.83 8.28
N SER A 20 -6.75 -9.90 7.77
CA SER A 20 -7.94 -9.47 8.53
C SER A 20 -8.90 -10.62 8.75
N GLU A 21 -9.62 -10.56 9.88
CA GLU A 21 -10.67 -11.50 10.24
C GLU A 21 -11.93 -10.74 10.64
N LYS A 22 -13.01 -10.95 9.88
CA LYS A 22 -14.32 -10.32 10.07
C LYS A 22 -14.20 -8.80 10.28
N LEU A 23 -13.32 -8.18 9.51
CA LEU A 23 -13.09 -6.74 9.62
C LEU A 23 -14.32 -5.99 9.15
N ASN A 24 -14.85 -5.15 10.03
CA ASN A 24 -15.95 -4.25 9.77
C ASN A 24 -15.50 -2.82 10.08
N VAL A 25 -15.85 -1.88 9.21
CA VAL A 25 -15.48 -0.46 9.37
C VAL A 25 -16.67 0.44 9.06
N TRP A 26 -16.90 1.43 9.94
CA TRP A 26 -17.94 2.45 9.74
C TRP A 26 -17.38 3.86 9.83
N TYR A 27 -17.83 4.71 8.92
CA TYR A 27 -17.71 6.16 8.98
C TYR A 27 -19.09 6.73 9.35
N GLY A 28 -19.28 7.06 10.63
CA GLY A 28 -20.60 7.42 11.13
C GLY A 28 -21.64 6.31 10.89
N ARG A 29 -22.60 6.54 9.98
CA ARG A 29 -23.63 5.55 9.61
C ARG A 29 -23.27 4.69 8.40
N VAL A 30 -22.20 5.02 7.70
CA VAL A 30 -21.80 4.31 6.47
C VAL A 30 -20.97 3.08 6.85
N HIS A 31 -21.47 1.88 6.54
CA HIS A 31 -20.75 0.61 6.70
C HIS A 31 -19.85 0.37 5.49
N ALA A 32 -18.61 0.80 5.58
CA ALA A 32 -17.65 0.83 4.46
C ALA A 32 -17.00 -0.53 4.18
N LEU A 33 -16.69 -1.31 5.23
CA LEU A 33 -16.19 -2.70 5.10
C LEU A 33 -17.09 -3.62 5.90
N LYS A 34 -17.40 -4.80 5.32
CA LYS A 34 -18.42 -5.73 5.81
C LYS A 34 -17.87 -7.16 5.86
N ASP A 35 -17.53 -7.64 7.06
CA ASP A 35 -17.01 -8.99 7.31
C ASP A 35 -15.83 -9.36 6.38
N VAL A 36 -14.84 -8.46 6.31
CA VAL A 36 -13.69 -8.61 5.39
C VAL A 36 -12.67 -9.56 5.97
N ASP A 37 -12.51 -10.71 5.31
CA ASP A 37 -11.46 -11.70 5.53
C ASP A 37 -10.49 -11.63 4.36
N VAL A 38 -9.26 -11.12 4.58
CA VAL A 38 -8.25 -10.97 3.53
C VAL A 38 -6.87 -11.37 4.04
N ILE A 39 -6.04 -11.88 3.14
CA ILE A 39 -4.61 -12.12 3.39
C ILE A 39 -3.76 -11.33 2.41
N ILE A 40 -2.61 -10.85 2.89
CA ILE A 40 -1.57 -10.19 2.09
C ILE A 40 -0.30 -11.02 2.21
N PRO A 41 0.13 -11.68 1.12
CA PRO A 41 1.36 -12.46 1.10
C PRO A 41 2.60 -11.59 1.32
N SER A 42 3.58 -12.11 2.08
CA SER A 42 4.85 -11.44 2.33
C SER A 42 5.70 -11.34 1.06
N LYS A 43 6.42 -10.21 0.91
CA LYS A 43 7.42 -9.96 -0.14
C LYS A 43 6.87 -10.14 -1.57
N ARG A 44 5.64 -9.72 -1.79
CA ARG A 44 4.94 -9.72 -3.08
C ARG A 44 4.18 -8.42 -3.30
N ILE A 45 3.82 -8.18 -4.54
CA ILE A 45 2.90 -7.11 -4.92
C ILE A 45 1.48 -7.66 -4.88
N THR A 46 0.67 -7.15 -3.94
CA THR A 46 -0.77 -7.40 -3.88
C THR A 46 -1.52 -6.21 -4.44
N ALA A 47 -2.35 -6.42 -5.45
CA ALA A 47 -3.28 -5.40 -5.95
C ALA A 47 -4.67 -5.56 -5.31
N ILE A 48 -5.16 -4.52 -4.66
CA ILE A 48 -6.55 -4.39 -4.23
C ILE A 48 -7.29 -3.62 -5.32
N MET A 49 -8.22 -4.26 -6.00
CA MET A 49 -8.98 -3.69 -7.11
C MET A 49 -10.49 -3.76 -6.88
N GLY A 50 -11.22 -2.89 -7.56
CA GLY A 50 -12.68 -2.77 -7.49
C GLY A 50 -13.14 -1.37 -7.89
N PRO A 51 -14.45 -1.14 -8.07
CA PRO A 51 -15.01 0.15 -8.46
C PRO A 51 -14.76 1.25 -7.44
N SER A 52 -14.95 2.51 -7.86
CA SER A 52 -14.81 3.65 -6.95
C SER A 52 -15.80 3.56 -5.78
N GLY A 53 -15.35 3.92 -4.58
CA GLY A 53 -16.19 3.90 -3.37
C GLY A 53 -16.45 2.51 -2.76
N CYS A 54 -15.90 1.41 -3.30
CA CYS A 54 -16.17 0.05 -2.78
C CYS A 54 -15.41 -0.32 -1.50
N GLY A 55 -14.56 0.58 -0.92
CA GLY A 55 -13.87 0.34 0.34
C GLY A 55 -12.36 0.04 0.22
N LYS A 56 -11.72 0.16 -0.95
CA LYS A 56 -10.28 -0.14 -1.17
C LYS A 56 -9.36 0.66 -0.26
N SER A 57 -9.49 2.00 -0.27
CA SER A 57 -8.66 2.89 0.57
C SER A 57 -8.96 2.70 2.06
N THR A 58 -10.20 2.36 2.41
CA THR A 58 -10.58 2.02 3.78
C THR A 58 -9.85 0.75 4.24
N LEU A 59 -9.81 -0.29 3.40
CA LEU A 59 -9.07 -1.52 3.70
C LEU A 59 -7.56 -1.25 3.84
N LEU A 60 -7.00 -0.43 2.95
CA LEU A 60 -5.59 -0.05 3.01
C LEU A 60 -5.26 0.66 4.32
N LYS A 61 -6.08 1.65 4.73
CA LYS A 61 -5.92 2.41 5.99
C LYS A 61 -6.14 1.56 7.23
N ALA A 62 -6.95 0.49 7.14
CA ALA A 62 -7.11 -0.44 8.24
C ALA A 62 -5.81 -1.16 8.61
N PHE A 63 -4.95 -1.46 7.63
CA PHE A 63 -3.69 -2.17 7.84
C PHE A 63 -2.64 -1.37 8.63
N ASN A 64 -2.74 -0.04 8.71
CA ASN A 64 -1.79 0.78 9.48
C ASN A 64 -2.46 1.66 10.55
N ARG A 65 -3.70 1.34 10.94
CA ARG A 65 -4.45 2.05 11.98
C ARG A 65 -4.72 3.54 11.68
N LEU A 66 -4.70 3.97 10.41
CA LEU A 66 -5.07 5.35 10.07
C LEU A 66 -6.55 5.64 10.25
N LEU A 67 -7.42 4.63 10.24
CA LEU A 67 -8.86 4.77 10.46
C LEU A 67 -9.21 5.40 11.81
N GLU A 68 -8.41 5.14 12.84
CA GLU A 68 -8.59 5.75 14.18
C GLU A 68 -8.43 7.27 14.14
N VAL A 69 -7.46 7.76 13.34
CA VAL A 69 -7.22 9.21 13.16
C VAL A 69 -8.37 9.88 12.42
N GLU A 70 -9.07 9.12 11.57
CA GLU A 70 -10.24 9.58 10.82
C GLU A 70 -11.56 9.42 11.59
N GLY A 71 -11.49 8.92 12.84
CA GLY A 71 -12.67 8.71 13.69
C GLY A 71 -13.59 7.57 13.21
N ALA A 72 -13.08 6.63 12.41
CA ALA A 72 -13.84 5.48 11.99
C ALA A 72 -13.95 4.44 13.11
N ARG A 73 -15.12 3.78 13.22
CA ARG A 73 -15.30 2.62 14.09
C ARG A 73 -14.81 1.37 13.39
N VAL A 74 -13.94 0.61 14.03
CA VAL A 74 -13.35 -0.62 13.54
C VAL A 74 -13.75 -1.77 14.45
N GLU A 75 -14.27 -2.87 13.89
CA GLU A 75 -14.56 -4.12 14.58
C GLU A 75 -13.95 -5.30 13.80
N GLY A 76 -13.72 -6.41 14.47
CA GLY A 76 -12.97 -7.54 13.93
C GLY A 76 -11.50 -7.44 14.27
N LYS A 77 -10.64 -8.12 13.51
CA LYS A 77 -9.20 -8.15 13.79
C LYS A 77 -8.37 -7.90 12.55
N VAL A 78 -7.24 -7.25 12.75
CA VAL A 78 -6.20 -7.10 11.72
C VAL A 78 -4.88 -7.54 12.33
N TYR A 79 -4.22 -8.48 11.68
CA TYR A 79 -2.95 -9.01 12.14
C TYR A 79 -1.82 -8.51 11.25
N PHE A 80 -0.75 -8.06 11.88
CA PHE A 80 0.56 -7.88 11.28
C PHE A 80 1.47 -8.96 11.85
N HIS A 81 1.97 -9.85 11.01
CA HIS A 81 2.43 -11.16 11.41
C HIS A 81 1.33 -11.89 12.21
N ASP A 82 1.60 -12.24 13.47
CA ASP A 82 0.65 -12.91 14.35
C ASP A 82 0.09 -11.99 15.45
N VAL A 83 0.39 -10.67 15.36
CA VAL A 83 -0.03 -9.66 16.35
C VAL A 83 -1.27 -8.91 15.87
N ASP A 84 -2.35 -8.94 16.65
CA ASP A 84 -3.52 -8.10 16.39
C ASP A 84 -3.15 -6.62 16.60
N ILE A 85 -3.09 -5.85 15.50
CA ILE A 85 -2.65 -4.45 15.54
C ILE A 85 -3.67 -3.50 16.18
N TYR A 86 -4.91 -3.93 16.42
CA TYR A 86 -5.93 -3.17 17.12
C TYR A 86 -6.06 -3.56 18.60
N SER A 87 -5.20 -4.46 19.12
CA SER A 87 -5.15 -4.77 20.54
C SER A 87 -4.61 -3.58 21.35
N ASP A 88 -5.00 -3.48 22.62
CA ASP A 88 -4.57 -2.41 23.53
C ASP A 88 -3.04 -2.39 23.74
N SER A 89 -2.37 -3.51 23.55
CA SER A 89 -0.92 -3.65 23.66
C SER A 89 -0.15 -3.22 22.43
N ALA A 90 -0.81 -3.02 21.28
CA ALA A 90 -0.16 -2.66 20.03
C ALA A 90 0.03 -1.14 19.92
N ASP A 91 1.28 -0.69 19.84
CA ASP A 91 1.61 0.73 19.67
C ASP A 91 1.38 1.20 18.24
N PRO A 92 0.47 2.18 17.99
CA PRO A 92 0.19 2.68 16.64
C PRO A 92 1.40 3.29 15.93
N TYR A 93 2.35 3.89 16.66
CA TYR A 93 3.54 4.49 16.07
C TYR A 93 4.49 3.42 15.52
N THR A 94 4.68 2.35 16.27
CA THR A 94 5.46 1.18 15.84
C THR A 94 4.82 0.53 14.61
N ILE A 95 3.49 0.34 14.60
CA ILE A 95 2.77 -0.21 13.45
C ILE A 95 2.95 0.67 12.21
N ARG A 96 2.74 1.99 12.32
CA ARG A 96 2.87 2.92 11.19
C ARG A 96 4.30 3.06 10.68
N ARG A 97 5.31 2.83 11.52
CA ARG A 97 6.70 2.74 11.11
C ARG A 97 6.97 1.49 10.27
N LYS A 98 6.40 0.35 10.67
CA LYS A 98 6.56 -0.94 9.98
C LYS A 98 5.69 -1.07 8.73
N ILE A 99 4.56 -0.38 8.70
CA ILE A 99 3.59 -0.38 7.61
C ILE A 99 3.44 1.05 7.11
N GLY A 100 4.34 1.43 6.18
CA GLY A 100 4.35 2.76 5.56
C GLY A 100 3.19 2.95 4.59
N MET A 101 2.73 4.20 4.42
CA MET A 101 1.67 4.53 3.46
C MET A 101 2.05 5.70 2.58
N VAL A 102 1.74 5.56 1.28
CA VAL A 102 1.86 6.59 0.25
C VAL A 102 0.46 6.86 -0.28
N PHE A 103 0.04 8.12 -0.24
CA PHE A 103 -1.30 8.56 -0.61
C PHE A 103 -1.45 8.80 -2.12
N GLN A 104 -2.69 8.84 -2.59
CA GLN A 104 -3.06 9.06 -3.98
C GLN A 104 -2.47 10.35 -4.55
N LYS A 105 -2.62 11.47 -3.81
CA LYS A 105 -1.94 12.72 -4.16
C LYS A 105 -0.57 12.74 -3.47
N PRO A 106 0.50 13.09 -4.19
CA PRO A 106 1.78 13.32 -3.54
C PRO A 106 1.63 14.39 -2.45
N ILE A 107 2.07 14.08 -1.24
CA ILE A 107 2.05 15.02 -0.10
C ILE A 107 3.49 15.17 0.42
N PRO A 108 4.34 15.91 -0.29
CA PRO A 108 5.62 16.31 0.28
C PRO A 108 5.38 17.22 1.47
N LEU A 109 6.21 17.08 2.51
CA LEU A 109 6.18 17.98 3.65
C LEU A 109 6.72 19.37 3.23
N PRO A 110 6.29 20.48 3.86
CA PRO A 110 6.75 21.84 3.55
C PRO A 110 8.19 22.09 4.02
N MET A 111 9.11 21.32 3.48
CA MET A 111 10.54 21.33 3.79
C MET A 111 11.35 20.92 2.57
N SER A 112 12.69 20.88 2.71
CA SER A 112 13.57 20.51 1.62
C SER A 112 13.37 19.06 1.14
N ILE A 113 13.92 18.74 -0.05
CA ILE A 113 13.95 17.36 -0.58
C ILE A 113 14.66 16.45 0.43
N TYR A 114 15.82 16.87 0.92
CA TYR A 114 16.60 16.16 1.92
C TYR A 114 15.78 15.92 3.20
N ASP A 115 15.19 16.97 3.74
CA ASP A 115 14.48 16.89 5.02
C ASP A 115 13.20 16.03 4.90
N ASN A 116 12.58 15.96 3.73
CA ASN A 116 11.47 15.01 3.49
C ASN A 116 11.91 13.57 3.70
N VAL A 117 13.04 13.15 3.16
CA VAL A 117 13.51 11.75 3.30
C VAL A 117 14.03 11.50 4.72
N ALA A 118 14.79 12.46 5.29
CA ALA A 118 15.34 12.35 6.63
C ALA A 118 14.29 12.46 7.76
N TYR A 119 13.07 12.93 7.46
CA TYR A 119 12.07 13.28 8.46
C TYR A 119 11.76 12.13 9.42
N GLY A 120 11.42 10.97 8.89
CA GLY A 120 11.06 9.80 9.70
C GLY A 120 12.20 9.34 10.61
N LEU A 121 13.44 9.39 10.14
CA LEU A 121 14.62 9.03 10.94
C LEU A 121 14.82 10.02 12.11
N ARG A 122 14.69 11.32 11.84
CA ARG A 122 14.83 12.36 12.89
C ARG A 122 13.75 12.25 13.96
N VAL A 123 12.49 12.00 13.55
CA VAL A 123 11.40 11.78 14.49
C VAL A 123 11.66 10.55 15.37
N ASN A 124 12.34 9.53 14.83
CA ASN A 124 12.78 8.35 15.57
C ASN A 124 14.11 8.56 16.33
N GLY A 125 14.61 9.80 16.46
CA GLY A 125 15.74 10.15 17.30
C GLY A 125 17.11 10.02 16.65
N VAL A 126 17.21 9.75 15.34
CA VAL A 126 18.50 9.70 14.62
C VAL A 126 19.05 11.11 14.45
N LYS A 127 20.22 11.38 15.06
CA LYS A 127 20.91 12.68 15.05
C LYS A 127 22.23 12.65 14.26
N ASP A 128 22.76 11.46 14.00
CA ASP A 128 24.00 11.30 13.24
C ASP A 128 23.82 11.78 11.80
N LYS A 129 24.54 12.86 11.47
CA LYS A 129 24.47 13.48 10.15
C LYS A 129 24.97 12.55 9.04
N ARG A 130 26.01 11.77 9.30
CA ARG A 130 26.57 10.84 8.29
C ARG A 130 25.57 9.77 7.94
N LEU A 131 24.94 9.17 8.94
CA LEU A 131 23.88 8.19 8.74
C LEU A 131 22.68 8.79 8.00
N LEU A 132 22.26 10.01 8.35
CA LEU A 132 21.19 10.70 7.63
C LEU A 132 21.55 10.94 6.16
N ASP A 133 22.78 11.41 5.88
CA ASP A 133 23.26 11.68 4.52
C ASP A 133 23.29 10.39 3.69
N GLU A 134 23.74 9.28 4.26
CA GLU A 134 23.77 7.94 3.64
C GLU A 134 22.35 7.45 3.31
N VAL A 135 21.45 7.40 4.31
CA VAL A 135 20.10 6.92 4.12
C VAL A 135 19.30 7.78 3.13
N VAL A 136 19.49 9.11 3.17
CA VAL A 136 18.84 10.01 2.19
C VAL A 136 19.31 9.69 0.78
N ARG A 137 20.62 9.56 0.56
CA ARG A 137 21.19 9.23 -0.73
C ARG A 137 20.67 7.88 -1.23
N GLU A 138 20.80 6.83 -0.43
CA GLU A 138 20.38 5.48 -0.82
C GLU A 138 18.91 5.42 -1.21
N ASN A 139 18.02 6.07 -0.44
CA ASN A 139 16.59 6.01 -0.75
C ASN A 139 16.21 6.86 -1.96
N LEU A 140 16.90 7.98 -2.23
CA LEU A 140 16.74 8.73 -3.47
C LEU A 140 17.28 7.95 -4.68
N GLU A 141 18.36 7.18 -4.53
CA GLU A 141 18.88 6.26 -5.55
C GLU A 141 17.89 5.10 -5.80
N LYS A 142 17.37 4.46 -4.74
CA LYS A 142 16.36 3.39 -4.83
C LYS A 142 15.15 3.79 -5.67
N VAL A 143 14.66 5.03 -5.48
CA VAL A 143 13.50 5.52 -6.23
C VAL A 143 13.87 6.16 -7.59
N GLY A 144 15.15 6.16 -7.97
CA GLY A 144 15.64 6.73 -9.23
C GLY A 144 15.43 8.25 -9.30
N LEU A 145 15.57 8.94 -8.16
CA LEU A 145 15.43 10.40 -8.08
C LEU A 145 16.77 11.11 -7.84
N TRP A 146 17.79 10.41 -7.36
CA TRP A 146 19.08 10.98 -6.95
C TRP A 146 19.72 11.88 -8.01
N ASP A 147 19.89 11.38 -9.22
CA ASP A 147 20.55 12.13 -10.31
C ASP A 147 19.79 13.39 -10.73
N GLU A 148 18.48 13.43 -10.48
CA GLU A 148 17.63 14.57 -10.79
C GLU A 148 17.70 15.67 -9.72
N VAL A 149 18.15 15.34 -8.47
CA VAL A 149 18.04 16.25 -7.32
C VAL A 149 19.30 16.41 -6.49
N LYS A 150 20.37 15.65 -6.73
CA LYS A 150 21.61 15.66 -5.91
C LYS A 150 22.22 17.04 -5.70
N ASP A 151 22.13 17.92 -6.70
CA ASP A 151 22.70 19.27 -6.65
C ASP A 151 21.74 20.31 -6.03
N ARG A 152 20.51 19.91 -5.69
CA ARG A 152 19.46 20.78 -5.15
C ARG A 152 18.67 20.15 -3.98
N LEU A 153 19.32 19.33 -3.18
CA LEU A 153 18.69 18.64 -2.04
C LEU A 153 18.10 19.60 -0.99
N ARG A 154 18.55 20.85 -0.95
CA ARG A 154 18.06 21.88 -0.04
C ARG A 154 16.87 22.67 -0.59
N ASP A 155 16.54 22.49 -1.86
CA ASP A 155 15.38 23.11 -2.46
C ASP A 155 14.09 22.59 -1.84
N SER A 156 13.02 23.41 -1.91
CA SER A 156 11.69 23.01 -1.50
C SER A 156 11.21 21.80 -2.31
N ALA A 157 10.69 20.80 -1.62
CA ALA A 157 10.10 19.62 -2.26
C ALA A 157 8.89 19.97 -3.16
N PHE A 158 8.25 21.12 -2.96
CA PHE A 158 7.17 21.60 -3.83
C PHE A 158 7.64 22.03 -5.22
N ASN A 159 8.94 22.27 -5.42
CA ASN A 159 9.51 22.61 -6.74
C ASN A 159 9.71 21.38 -7.64
N LEU A 160 9.40 20.20 -7.15
CA LEU A 160 9.44 18.94 -7.91
C LEU A 160 8.18 18.77 -8.76
N SER A 161 8.31 18.09 -9.92
CA SER A 161 7.15 17.64 -10.69
C SER A 161 6.31 16.61 -9.93
N GLY A 162 5.06 16.40 -10.31
CA GLY A 162 4.18 15.43 -9.63
C GLY A 162 4.77 14.03 -9.52
N GLY A 163 5.37 13.51 -10.61
CA GLY A 163 6.05 12.22 -10.59
C GLY A 163 7.30 12.18 -9.70
N GLN A 164 8.07 13.28 -9.63
CA GLN A 164 9.20 13.44 -8.71
C GLN A 164 8.72 13.50 -7.26
N GLN A 165 7.65 14.26 -6.98
CA GLN A 165 7.05 14.33 -5.64
C GLN A 165 6.55 12.95 -5.18
N GLN A 166 5.94 12.17 -6.07
CA GLN A 166 5.49 10.82 -5.73
C GLN A 166 6.67 9.90 -5.39
N ARG A 167 7.74 9.93 -6.20
CA ARG A 167 8.97 9.18 -5.89
C ARG A 167 9.62 9.65 -4.58
N LEU A 168 9.59 10.95 -4.29
CA LEU A 168 10.05 11.48 -3.00
C LEU A 168 9.22 10.95 -1.82
N CYS A 169 7.89 10.88 -1.95
CA CYS A 169 7.02 10.32 -0.93
C CYS A 169 7.30 8.81 -0.70
N ILE A 170 7.61 8.06 -1.77
CA ILE A 170 8.04 6.67 -1.66
C ILE A 170 9.41 6.59 -0.96
N ALA A 171 10.40 7.42 -1.35
CA ALA A 171 11.72 7.45 -0.69
C ALA A 171 11.60 7.75 0.82
N ARG A 172 10.74 8.71 1.19
CA ARG A 172 10.45 9.02 2.59
C ARG A 172 9.85 7.83 3.35
N ALA A 173 8.95 7.08 2.72
CA ALA A 173 8.36 5.90 3.33
C ALA A 173 9.40 4.78 3.50
N LEU A 174 10.29 4.58 2.54
CA LEU A 174 11.35 3.57 2.57
C LEU A 174 12.45 3.87 3.60
N ALA A 175 12.74 5.15 3.87
CA ALA A 175 13.84 5.59 4.72
C ALA A 175 13.76 5.08 6.17
N VAL A 176 12.58 4.72 6.65
CA VAL A 176 12.36 4.14 7.99
C VAL A 176 12.35 2.60 7.98
N GLU A 177 12.74 1.98 6.87
CA GLU A 177 12.83 0.53 6.67
C GLU A 177 11.52 -0.20 7.03
N PRO A 178 10.41 0.11 6.35
CA PRO A 178 9.15 -0.59 6.58
C PRO A 178 9.22 -2.03 6.07
N GLU A 179 8.39 -2.90 6.61
CA GLU A 179 8.20 -4.26 6.09
C GLU A 179 7.10 -4.31 5.01
N VAL A 180 6.15 -3.37 5.10
CA VAL A 180 5.02 -3.23 4.17
C VAL A 180 4.90 -1.80 3.68
N ILE A 181 4.66 -1.64 2.38
CA ILE A 181 4.39 -0.35 1.74
C ILE A 181 2.99 -0.39 1.15
N LEU A 182 2.12 0.45 1.68
CA LEU A 182 0.75 0.63 1.22
C LEU A 182 0.72 1.82 0.25
N LEU A 183 0.16 1.62 -0.95
CA LEU A 183 0.07 2.66 -1.98
C LEU A 183 -1.39 2.82 -2.41
N ASP A 184 -1.97 3.98 -2.14
CA ASP A 184 -3.34 4.30 -2.52
C ASP A 184 -3.32 5.02 -3.88
N GLU A 185 -3.67 4.33 -4.95
CA GLU A 185 -3.72 4.84 -6.33
C GLU A 185 -2.50 5.72 -6.75
N PRO A 186 -1.24 5.26 -6.56
CA PRO A 186 -0.05 6.11 -6.59
C PRO A 186 0.26 6.74 -7.95
N THR A 187 -0.45 6.39 -8.99
CA THR A 187 -0.20 6.84 -10.37
C THR A 187 -1.40 7.53 -11.02
N SER A 188 -2.53 7.67 -10.31
CA SER A 188 -3.79 8.15 -10.89
C SER A 188 -3.74 9.58 -11.44
N SER A 189 -2.85 10.42 -10.92
CA SER A 189 -2.67 11.81 -11.33
C SER A 189 -1.37 12.07 -12.12
N LEU A 190 -0.68 11.00 -12.56
CA LEU A 190 0.61 11.11 -13.22
C LEU A 190 0.49 10.91 -14.74
N ASP A 191 1.43 11.51 -15.48
CA ASP A 191 1.61 11.24 -16.89
C ASP A 191 2.07 9.79 -17.16
N PRO A 192 1.92 9.26 -18.39
CA PRO A 192 2.25 7.88 -18.71
C PRO A 192 3.73 7.51 -18.44
N ALA A 193 4.67 8.44 -18.67
CA ALA A 193 6.09 8.19 -18.46
C ALA A 193 6.41 8.07 -16.96
N SER A 194 5.86 8.98 -16.14
CA SER A 194 5.96 8.92 -14.67
C SER A 194 5.29 7.67 -14.11
N THR A 195 4.11 7.30 -14.63
CA THR A 195 3.42 6.06 -14.27
C THR A 195 4.30 4.84 -14.51
N LYS A 196 4.91 4.73 -15.69
CA LYS A 196 5.81 3.62 -16.03
C LYS A 196 7.00 3.55 -15.08
N ARG A 197 7.62 4.69 -14.75
CA ARG A 197 8.76 4.74 -13.79
C ARG A 197 8.36 4.24 -12.40
N ILE A 198 7.15 4.60 -11.92
CA ILE A 198 6.63 4.09 -10.64
C ILE A 198 6.37 2.57 -10.71
N GLU A 199 5.76 2.09 -11.79
CA GLU A 199 5.53 0.64 -11.98
C GLU A 199 6.83 -0.16 -11.98
N GLU A 200 7.85 0.32 -12.70
CA GLU A 200 9.19 -0.30 -12.73
C GLU A 200 9.88 -0.25 -11.35
N LEU A 201 9.71 0.86 -10.62
CA LEU A 201 10.20 0.98 -9.24
C LEU A 201 9.54 -0.07 -8.34
N LEU A 202 8.21 -0.20 -8.35
CA LEU A 202 7.50 -1.16 -7.51
C LEU A 202 7.93 -2.61 -7.82
N LYS A 203 8.16 -2.95 -9.08
CA LYS A 203 8.71 -4.26 -9.47
C LYS A 203 10.11 -4.51 -8.91
N ARG A 204 10.99 -3.49 -8.90
CA ARG A 204 12.33 -3.63 -8.31
C ARG A 204 12.31 -3.79 -6.80
N LEU A 205 11.33 -3.17 -6.13
CA LEU A 205 11.16 -3.26 -4.67
C LEU A 205 10.48 -4.56 -4.24
N SER A 206 9.76 -5.25 -5.14
CA SER A 206 9.15 -6.56 -4.85
C SER A 206 10.24 -7.59 -4.53
N GLY A 207 9.95 -8.46 -3.56
CA GLY A 207 10.94 -9.42 -3.04
C GLY A 207 11.68 -8.92 -1.80
N ASP A 208 12.03 -7.62 -1.74
CA ASP A 208 12.59 -7.01 -0.53
C ASP A 208 11.47 -6.51 0.39
N TYR A 209 10.46 -5.87 -0.18
CA TYR A 209 9.30 -5.30 0.52
C TYR A 209 8.01 -6.02 0.16
N THR A 210 7.07 -6.05 1.10
CA THR A 210 5.66 -6.36 0.78
C THR A 210 4.99 -5.10 0.28
N ILE A 211 4.38 -5.16 -0.89
CA ILE A 211 3.75 -4.01 -1.53
C ILE A 211 2.25 -4.27 -1.66
N VAL A 212 1.43 -3.36 -1.16
CA VAL A 212 -0.03 -3.39 -1.38
C VAL A 212 -0.42 -2.14 -2.15
N ILE A 213 -0.89 -2.33 -3.36
CA ILE A 213 -1.33 -1.23 -4.23
C ILE A 213 -2.85 -1.27 -4.41
N VAL A 214 -3.50 -0.16 -4.15
CA VAL A 214 -4.90 0.07 -4.56
C VAL A 214 -4.88 0.67 -5.95
N THR A 215 -5.67 0.12 -6.84
CA THR A 215 -5.88 0.69 -8.18
C THR A 215 -7.26 0.35 -8.72
N HIS A 216 -7.84 1.27 -9.49
CA HIS A 216 -9.03 1.02 -10.31
C HIS A 216 -8.66 0.63 -11.76
N ASN A 217 -7.37 0.68 -12.10
CA ASN A 217 -6.88 0.31 -13.43
C ASN A 217 -6.51 -1.18 -13.49
N VAL A 218 -7.40 -1.98 -14.07
CA VAL A 218 -7.22 -3.43 -14.24
C VAL A 218 -5.93 -3.77 -14.97
N HIS A 219 -5.59 -3.02 -16.03
CA HIS A 219 -4.35 -3.27 -16.79
C HIS A 219 -3.09 -3.01 -15.96
N GLN A 220 -3.12 -2.03 -15.05
CA GLN A 220 -2.03 -1.80 -14.11
C GLN A 220 -1.91 -2.98 -13.14
N ALA A 221 -3.02 -3.44 -12.56
CA ALA A 221 -3.01 -4.61 -11.69
C ALA A 221 -2.47 -5.85 -12.41
N MET A 222 -2.85 -6.08 -13.68
CA MET A 222 -2.33 -7.19 -14.50
C MET A 222 -0.82 -7.11 -14.74
N ARG A 223 -0.25 -5.90 -14.84
CA ARG A 223 1.20 -5.73 -15.07
C ARG A 223 2.03 -5.88 -13.82
N LEU A 224 1.45 -5.59 -12.64
CA LEU A 224 2.20 -5.47 -11.39
C LEU A 224 1.94 -6.61 -10.41
N ALA A 225 0.70 -7.05 -10.29
CA ALA A 225 0.29 -7.90 -9.18
C ALA A 225 0.76 -9.33 -9.33
N GLU A 226 1.20 -9.90 -8.22
CA GLU A 226 1.44 -11.32 -8.01
C GLU A 226 0.27 -11.95 -7.24
N TYR A 227 -0.43 -11.13 -6.43
CA TYR A 227 -1.65 -11.51 -5.72
C TYR A 227 -2.71 -10.44 -5.92
N VAL A 228 -3.97 -10.83 -5.99
CA VAL A 228 -5.09 -9.93 -6.23
C VAL A 228 -6.16 -10.10 -5.17
N VAL A 229 -6.71 -8.97 -4.72
CA VAL A 229 -7.88 -8.90 -3.87
C VAL A 229 -8.93 -8.07 -4.60
N PHE A 230 -10.06 -8.67 -4.97
CA PHE A 230 -11.17 -7.95 -5.57
C PHE A 230 -12.23 -7.66 -4.52
N ILE A 231 -12.52 -6.35 -4.33
CA ILE A 231 -13.51 -5.86 -3.38
C ILE A 231 -14.67 -5.18 -4.10
N PHE A 232 -15.89 -5.46 -3.66
CA PHE A 232 -17.12 -4.87 -4.18
C PHE A 232 -18.10 -4.62 -3.03
N GLU A 233 -18.68 -3.42 -2.95
CA GLU A 233 -19.63 -2.99 -1.90
C GLU A 233 -19.19 -3.29 -0.47
N GLY A 234 -17.89 -3.12 -0.20
CA GLY A 234 -17.29 -3.34 1.12
C GLY A 234 -17.03 -4.82 1.47
N ARG A 235 -17.15 -5.75 0.53
CA ARG A 235 -16.91 -7.19 0.73
C ARG A 235 -15.83 -7.71 -0.19
N ILE A 236 -15.05 -8.67 0.29
CA ILE A 236 -14.13 -9.40 -0.58
C ILE A 236 -14.95 -10.38 -1.42
N VAL A 237 -14.91 -10.21 -2.73
CA VAL A 237 -15.58 -11.07 -3.71
C VAL A 237 -14.67 -12.23 -4.09
N GLU A 238 -13.38 -11.93 -4.33
CA GLU A 238 -12.39 -12.92 -4.74
C GLU A 238 -11.00 -12.47 -4.34
N GLN A 239 -10.14 -13.40 -3.95
CA GLN A 239 -8.72 -13.16 -3.72
C GLN A 239 -7.91 -14.39 -4.11
N GLY A 240 -6.68 -14.19 -4.60
CA GLY A 240 -5.80 -15.28 -5.00
C GLY A 240 -4.64 -14.84 -5.86
N ASP A 241 -3.95 -15.83 -6.44
CA ASP A 241 -2.87 -15.61 -7.39
C ASP A 241 -3.34 -14.76 -8.58
N ALA A 242 -2.54 -13.80 -8.98
CA ALA A 242 -2.91 -12.84 -10.02
C ALA A 242 -3.17 -13.53 -11.36
N GLU A 243 -2.33 -14.51 -11.72
CA GLU A 243 -2.49 -15.24 -12.99
C GLU A 243 -3.82 -15.99 -13.04
N GLU A 244 -4.22 -16.62 -11.91
CA GLU A 244 -5.49 -17.35 -11.81
C GLU A 244 -6.68 -16.38 -11.89
N ILE A 245 -6.65 -15.29 -11.10
CA ILE A 245 -7.74 -14.30 -11.06
C ILE A 245 -7.95 -13.64 -12.43
N PHE A 246 -6.88 -13.27 -13.13
CA PHE A 246 -7.01 -12.59 -14.42
C PHE A 246 -7.37 -13.52 -15.57
N LYS A 247 -6.93 -14.78 -15.55
CA LYS A 247 -7.23 -15.75 -16.61
C LYS A 247 -8.55 -16.48 -16.40
N ASN A 248 -8.83 -16.91 -15.17
CA ASN A 248 -9.94 -17.79 -14.84
C ASN A 248 -10.66 -17.34 -13.54
N PRO A 249 -11.24 -16.12 -13.51
CA PRO A 249 -11.97 -15.65 -12.35
C PRO A 249 -13.16 -16.56 -12.04
N ARG A 250 -13.35 -16.91 -10.77
CA ARG A 250 -14.44 -17.78 -10.30
C ARG A 250 -15.73 -17.00 -10.12
N SER A 251 -15.63 -15.74 -9.74
CA SER A 251 -16.77 -14.87 -9.54
C SER A 251 -17.20 -14.22 -10.86
N ILE A 252 -18.48 -14.22 -11.13
CA ILE A 252 -19.08 -13.49 -12.26
C ILE A 252 -18.80 -12.01 -12.14
N LEU A 253 -18.84 -11.45 -10.92
CA LEU A 253 -18.53 -10.04 -10.66
C LEU A 253 -17.06 -9.70 -11.00
N THR A 254 -16.11 -10.56 -10.57
CA THR A 254 -14.69 -10.39 -10.91
C THR A 254 -14.49 -10.42 -12.42
N LYS A 255 -15.14 -11.38 -13.10
CA LYS A 255 -15.06 -11.52 -14.57
C LYS A 255 -15.60 -10.29 -15.29
N ALA A 256 -16.75 -9.78 -14.88
CA ALA A 256 -17.36 -8.60 -15.46
C ALA A 256 -16.49 -7.36 -15.24
N TYR A 257 -15.93 -7.17 -14.03
CA TYR A 257 -15.02 -6.06 -13.72
C TYR A 257 -13.75 -6.10 -14.56
N ILE A 258 -13.12 -7.27 -14.69
CA ILE A 258 -11.91 -7.44 -15.52
C ILE A 258 -12.18 -7.12 -17.00
N LYS A 259 -13.36 -7.44 -17.51
CA LYS A 259 -13.77 -7.14 -18.89
C LYS A 259 -14.17 -5.67 -19.11
N GLY A 260 -14.38 -4.90 -18.05
CA GLY A 260 -14.84 -3.53 -18.13
C GLY A 260 -16.36 -3.40 -18.31
N ASP A 261 -17.13 -4.46 -18.01
CA ASP A 261 -18.59 -4.45 -18.15
C ASP A 261 -19.27 -3.54 -17.09
N PHE A 262 -18.56 -3.19 -16.02
CA PHE A 262 -18.92 -2.14 -15.05
C PHE A 262 -17.67 -1.57 -14.34
N SER A 263 -17.77 -0.32 -13.90
CA SER A 263 -16.69 0.42 -13.24
C SER A 263 -17.20 1.17 -11.99
#